data_b29b2475bd6936d0f347921dfa409212
#
_entry.id   b29b2475bd6936d0f347921dfa409212
#
_cell.length_a   1.000
_cell.length_b   1.000
_cell.length_c   1.000
_cell.angle_alpha   90.00
_cell.angle_beta   90.00
_cell.angle_gamma   90.00
#
_symmetry.space_group_name_H-M   'P 1'
#
loop_
_entity.id
_entity.type
_entity.pdbx_description
1 polymer ?
#
loop_
_entity_poly.entity_id
_entity_poly.type
_entity_poly.pdbx_seq_one_letter_code
_entity_poly.pdbx_strand_id
1 'polypeptide(L)'
;MTVIQGEEILSWEQDARRTGLSVKASQLSARWNLDQVFDRTGRSGGAGQSAILRAIGACLILEHQNEDESNTTLLVSNQVRLGPMVLRFEGDGALVGQRPLLQFSFKTLVIKFGERTVHQRQISPPPATKMPFFALIKIDNHQGLLAARGRGGGLALWKRQPL
;
A
#
# COMPACT_ATOMS: atom_id res chain seq x y z
N MET A 1 5.59 -3.89 22.49
CA MET A 1 5.39 -3.77 21.02
C MET A 1 6.73 -3.47 20.39
N THR A 2 7.30 -4.39 19.63
CA THR A 2 8.63 -4.19 19.00
C THR A 2 8.47 -3.20 17.86
N VAL A 3 9.23 -2.10 17.89
CA VAL A 3 9.28 -1.12 16.80
C VAL A 3 10.15 -1.70 15.69
N ILE A 4 9.57 -1.93 14.52
CA ILE A 4 10.28 -2.44 13.35
C ILE A 4 11.17 -1.32 12.82
N GLN A 5 12.45 -1.63 12.61
CA GLN A 5 13.43 -0.71 12.07
C GLN A 5 13.59 -0.90 10.55
N GLY A 6 14.02 0.14 9.86
CA GLY A 6 14.22 0.05 8.41
C GLY A 6 15.27 -0.97 7.99
N GLU A 7 16.29 -1.21 8.81
CA GLU A 7 17.31 -2.26 8.61
C GLU A 7 16.67 -3.66 8.59
N GLU A 8 15.69 -3.90 9.44
CA GLU A 8 14.95 -5.15 9.46
C GLU A 8 14.16 -5.36 8.16
N ILE A 9 13.51 -4.29 7.65
CA ILE A 9 12.82 -4.34 6.36
C ILE A 9 13.78 -4.62 5.20
N LEU A 10 14.99 -4.02 5.24
CA LEU A 10 16.02 -4.29 4.24
C LEU A 10 16.49 -5.75 4.28
N SER A 11 16.62 -6.33 5.49
CA SER A 11 16.94 -7.76 5.64
C SER A 11 15.84 -8.64 5.04
N TRP A 12 14.56 -8.36 5.31
CA TRP A 12 13.44 -9.07 4.68
C TRP A 12 13.44 -8.92 3.16
N GLU A 13 13.81 -7.75 2.65
CA GLU A 13 13.91 -7.53 1.20
C GLU A 13 14.99 -8.39 0.57
N GLN A 14 16.15 -8.52 1.21
CA GLN A 14 17.22 -9.40 0.74
C GLN A 14 16.77 -10.86 0.72
N ASP A 15 16.08 -11.31 1.76
CA ASP A 15 15.52 -12.66 1.82
C ASP A 15 14.48 -12.88 0.73
N ALA A 16 13.55 -11.96 0.54
CA ALA A 16 12.55 -12.04 -0.52
C ALA A 16 13.16 -12.06 -1.92
N ARG A 17 14.27 -11.34 -2.14
CA ARG A 17 15.03 -11.39 -3.40
C ARG A 17 15.71 -12.72 -3.64
N ARG A 18 16.20 -13.36 -2.58
CA ARG A 18 16.94 -14.62 -2.65
C ARG A 18 16.02 -15.84 -2.79
N THR A 19 14.94 -15.87 -2.03
CA THR A 19 14.04 -17.04 -1.92
C THR A 19 12.73 -16.87 -2.69
N GLY A 20 12.43 -15.66 -3.18
CA GLY A 20 11.11 -15.29 -3.69
C GLY A 20 10.11 -15.02 -2.56
N LEU A 21 8.99 -14.45 -2.93
CA LEU A 21 7.86 -14.21 -2.03
C LEU A 21 6.59 -14.70 -2.71
N SER A 22 6.02 -15.79 -2.21
CA SER A 22 4.73 -16.29 -2.70
C SER A 22 3.60 -15.54 -2.00
N VAL A 23 2.93 -14.64 -2.72
CA VAL A 23 1.79 -13.86 -2.22
C VAL A 23 0.60 -14.05 -3.13
N LYS A 24 -0.55 -14.39 -2.55
CA LYS A 24 -1.83 -14.41 -3.24
C LYS A 24 -2.54 -13.07 -3.06
N ALA A 25 -3.31 -12.65 -4.07
CA ALA A 25 -4.09 -11.41 -4.01
C ALA A 25 -5.09 -11.41 -2.83
N SER A 26 -5.67 -12.56 -2.52
CA SER A 26 -6.57 -12.74 -1.37
C SER A 26 -5.91 -12.42 -0.02
N GLN A 27 -4.61 -12.69 0.14
CA GLN A 27 -3.88 -12.38 1.37
C GLN A 27 -3.68 -10.88 1.58
N LEU A 28 -3.68 -10.09 0.49
CA LEU A 28 -3.56 -8.64 0.53
C LEU A 28 -4.89 -7.95 0.84
N SER A 29 -6.02 -8.66 0.67
CA SER A 29 -7.36 -8.08 0.82
C SER A 29 -7.60 -7.64 2.27
N ALA A 30 -7.46 -6.35 2.49
CA ALA A 30 -7.61 -5.69 3.78
C ALA A 30 -7.52 -4.16 3.64
N ARG A 31 -7.81 -3.49 4.75
CA ARG A 31 -7.46 -2.09 4.95
C ARG A 31 -6.14 -2.00 5.71
N TRP A 32 -5.16 -1.35 5.10
CA TRP A 32 -3.79 -1.22 5.58
C TRP A 32 -3.51 0.24 5.94
N ASN A 33 -3.33 0.53 7.22
CA ASN A 33 -2.96 1.85 7.69
C ASN A 33 -1.45 2.03 7.61
N LEU A 34 -1.01 3.13 7.03
CA LEU A 34 0.41 3.45 6.97
C LEU A 34 0.95 3.72 8.38
N ASP A 35 1.93 2.94 8.79
CA ASP A 35 2.56 3.04 10.10
C ASP A 35 3.89 3.78 10.05
N GLN A 36 4.78 3.41 9.15
CA GLN A 36 6.10 3.99 9.03
C GLN A 36 6.55 4.09 7.57
N VAL A 37 7.40 5.08 7.30
CA VAL A 37 8.11 5.23 6.03
C VAL A 37 9.60 5.42 6.28
N PHE A 38 10.40 4.89 5.37
CA PHE A 38 11.85 4.98 5.40
C PHE A 38 12.37 5.37 4.02
N ASP A 39 13.55 5.97 3.99
CA ASP A 39 14.25 6.23 2.75
C ASP A 39 14.75 4.93 2.07
N ARG A 40 15.46 5.07 0.95
CA ARG A 40 16.01 3.93 0.21
C ARG A 40 16.98 3.08 1.02
N THR A 41 17.62 3.67 2.02
CA THR A 41 18.64 3.05 2.86
C THR A 41 18.10 2.53 4.18
N GLY A 42 16.78 2.58 4.39
CA GLY A 42 16.14 2.14 5.63
C GLY A 42 16.22 3.15 6.76
N ARG A 43 16.65 4.38 6.50
CA ARG A 43 16.66 5.44 7.52
C ARG A 43 15.25 5.99 7.64
N SER A 44 14.80 6.17 8.87
CA SER A 44 13.52 6.84 9.14
C SER A 44 13.57 8.27 8.58
N GLY A 45 12.54 8.67 7.86
CA GLY A 45 12.37 10.04 7.35
C GLY A 45 12.13 11.11 8.42
N GLY A 46 12.50 10.77 9.68
CA GLY A 46 12.23 11.56 10.87
C GLY A 46 10.90 11.18 11.52
N ALA A 47 10.87 11.21 12.84
CA ALA A 47 9.66 10.92 13.63
C ALA A 47 8.48 11.82 13.23
N GLY A 48 8.75 13.05 12.76
CA GLY A 48 7.74 13.99 12.30
C GLY A 48 7.03 13.54 11.03
N GLN A 49 7.72 13.01 10.01
CA GLN A 49 7.10 12.59 8.76
C GLN A 49 6.14 11.40 8.97
N SER A 50 6.58 10.38 9.70
CA SER A 50 5.72 9.24 10.02
C SER A 50 4.53 9.64 10.91
N ALA A 51 4.73 10.58 11.83
CA ALA A 51 3.65 11.11 12.67
C ALA A 51 2.60 11.86 11.83
N ILE A 52 3.02 12.69 10.87
CA ILE A 52 2.12 13.40 9.96
C ILE A 52 1.33 12.41 9.13
N LEU A 53 1.97 11.41 8.52
CA LEU A 53 1.30 10.42 7.69
C LEU A 53 0.28 9.59 8.48
N ARG A 54 0.58 9.25 9.73
CA ARG A 54 -0.40 8.62 10.63
C ARG A 54 -1.53 9.58 11.02
N ALA A 55 -1.22 10.84 11.27
CA ALA A 55 -2.22 11.84 11.65
C ALA A 55 -3.23 12.11 10.54
N ILE A 56 -2.81 12.10 9.27
CA ILE A 56 -3.70 12.22 8.11
C ILE A 56 -4.42 10.93 7.76
N GLY A 57 -4.21 9.85 8.52
CA GLY A 57 -4.90 8.58 8.34
C GLY A 57 -4.71 7.99 6.95
N ALA A 58 -3.49 8.09 6.39
CA ALA A 58 -3.16 7.50 5.11
C ALA A 58 -3.36 5.99 5.17
N CYS A 59 -4.20 5.46 4.30
CA CYS A 59 -4.47 4.03 4.23
C CYS A 59 -4.57 3.54 2.80
N LEU A 60 -4.14 2.29 2.61
CA LEU A 60 -4.27 1.52 1.39
C LEU A 60 -5.36 0.47 1.61
N ILE A 61 -6.37 0.45 0.75
CA ILE A 61 -7.45 -0.52 0.79
C ILE A 61 -7.30 -1.40 -0.44
N LEU A 62 -7.17 -2.68 -0.22
CA LEU A 62 -7.02 -3.71 -1.24
C LEU A 62 -8.19 -4.68 -1.12
N GLU A 63 -8.90 -4.90 -2.22
CA GLU A 63 -10.05 -5.80 -2.25
C GLU A 63 -9.90 -6.78 -3.42
N HIS A 64 -9.83 -8.06 -3.10
CA HIS A 64 -9.83 -9.13 -4.09
C HIS A 64 -11.26 -9.37 -4.55
N GLN A 65 -11.49 -9.30 -5.87
CA GLN A 65 -12.85 -9.28 -6.42
C GLN A 65 -13.47 -10.65 -6.68
N ASN A 66 -12.68 -11.70 -6.73
CA ASN A 66 -13.14 -13.03 -7.11
C ASN A 66 -12.77 -14.07 -6.08
N GLU A 67 -13.62 -15.09 -5.92
CA GLU A 67 -13.32 -16.27 -5.10
C GLU A 67 -12.22 -17.16 -5.72
N ASP A 68 -11.88 -16.95 -6.99
CA ASP A 68 -10.81 -17.66 -7.67
C ASP A 68 -9.44 -17.17 -7.20
N GLU A 69 -8.76 -18.00 -6.41
CA GLU A 69 -7.41 -17.70 -5.89
C GLU A 69 -6.33 -17.54 -6.97
N SER A 70 -6.59 -17.98 -8.20
CA SER A 70 -5.69 -17.78 -9.34
C SER A 70 -5.75 -16.35 -9.88
N ASN A 71 -6.80 -15.61 -9.56
CA ASN A 71 -6.96 -14.22 -9.99
C ASN A 71 -6.01 -13.30 -9.21
N THR A 72 -5.17 -12.59 -9.94
CA THR A 72 -4.18 -11.64 -9.40
C THR A 72 -4.68 -10.20 -9.34
N THR A 73 -5.93 -9.93 -9.74
CA THR A 73 -6.50 -8.59 -9.79
C THR A 73 -7.08 -8.15 -8.45
N LEU A 74 -6.93 -6.87 -8.16
CA LEU A 74 -7.40 -6.22 -6.94
C LEU A 74 -8.04 -4.88 -7.28
N LEU A 75 -9.09 -4.50 -6.56
CA LEU A 75 -9.43 -3.08 -6.43
C LEU A 75 -8.44 -2.43 -5.46
N VAL A 76 -7.93 -1.29 -5.85
CA VAL A 76 -6.96 -0.53 -5.06
C VAL A 76 -7.52 0.84 -4.76
N SER A 77 -7.61 1.16 -3.48
CA SER A 77 -7.95 2.51 -3.05
C SER A 77 -6.88 3.05 -2.13
N ASN A 78 -6.52 4.32 -2.32
CA ASN A 78 -5.65 5.06 -1.41
C ASN A 78 -6.45 6.22 -0.83
N GLN A 79 -6.50 6.32 0.48
CA GLN A 79 -7.31 7.30 1.19
C GLN A 79 -6.46 8.11 2.16
N VAL A 80 -6.71 9.40 2.18
CA VAL A 80 -6.15 10.36 3.14
C VAL A 80 -7.28 11.15 3.78
N ARG A 81 -7.21 11.36 5.09
CA ARG A 81 -8.19 12.12 5.84
C ARG A 81 -7.56 13.42 6.36
N LEU A 82 -8.18 14.54 6.06
CA LEU A 82 -7.80 15.87 6.52
C LEU A 82 -8.98 16.49 7.28
N GLY A 83 -9.06 16.20 8.58
CA GLY A 83 -10.23 16.58 9.38
C GLY A 83 -11.51 15.92 8.85
N PRO A 84 -12.56 16.70 8.54
CA PRO A 84 -13.81 16.17 7.98
C PRO A 84 -13.70 15.83 6.49
N MET A 85 -12.61 16.24 5.80
CA MET A 85 -12.40 15.97 4.39
C MET A 85 -11.67 14.66 4.19
N VAL A 86 -12.16 13.86 3.25
CA VAL A 86 -11.54 12.61 2.80
C VAL A 86 -11.24 12.70 1.32
N LEU A 87 -9.97 12.48 0.97
CA LEU A 87 -9.49 12.30 -0.39
C LEU A 87 -9.31 10.82 -0.63
N ARG A 88 -9.97 10.27 -1.65
CA ARG A 88 -9.88 8.86 -1.99
C ARG A 88 -9.59 8.69 -3.47
N PHE A 89 -8.51 8.00 -3.78
CA PHE A 89 -8.16 7.56 -5.12
C PHE A 89 -8.58 6.11 -5.27
N GLU A 90 -9.28 5.79 -6.35
CA GLU A 90 -9.77 4.45 -6.62
C GLU A 90 -9.31 3.98 -7.99
N GLY A 91 -9.01 2.70 -8.09
CA GLY A 91 -8.61 2.08 -9.34
C GLY A 91 -8.37 0.59 -9.21
N ASP A 92 -7.67 0.05 -10.19
CA ASP A 92 -7.38 -1.38 -10.26
C ASP A 92 -5.89 -1.63 -10.06
N GLY A 93 -5.57 -2.80 -9.57
CA GLY A 93 -4.21 -3.30 -9.44
C GLY A 93 -4.13 -4.78 -9.77
N ALA A 94 -2.91 -5.25 -9.97
CA ALA A 94 -2.62 -6.66 -10.17
C ALA A 94 -1.25 -7.02 -9.59
N LEU A 95 -1.14 -8.27 -9.12
CA LEU A 95 0.15 -8.86 -8.78
C LEU A 95 0.84 -9.36 -10.05
N VAL A 96 2.06 -8.92 -10.29
CA VAL A 96 2.82 -9.23 -11.49
C VAL A 96 4.19 -9.81 -11.14
N GLY A 97 4.55 -10.90 -11.80
CA GLY A 97 5.88 -11.50 -11.73
C GLY A 97 6.12 -12.40 -10.52
N GLN A 98 7.28 -13.06 -10.53
CA GLN A 98 7.72 -13.96 -9.44
C GLN A 98 8.18 -13.20 -8.19
N ARG A 99 8.63 -11.97 -8.37
CA ARG A 99 8.77 -11.00 -7.28
C ARG A 99 7.51 -10.16 -7.32
N PRO A 100 6.56 -10.37 -6.40
CA PRO A 100 5.26 -9.78 -6.57
C PRO A 100 5.33 -8.26 -6.53
N LEU A 101 5.16 -7.66 -7.70
CA LEU A 101 4.90 -6.26 -7.84
C LEU A 101 3.40 -6.05 -7.82
N LEU A 102 2.90 -5.32 -6.86
CA LEU A 102 1.55 -4.80 -6.91
C LEU A 102 1.56 -3.55 -7.80
N GLN A 103 1.26 -3.73 -9.08
CA GLN A 103 1.06 -2.62 -10.01
C GLN A 103 -0.38 -2.11 -9.89
N PHE A 104 -0.58 -0.81 -9.94
CA PHE A 104 -1.91 -0.23 -9.84
C PHE A 104 -2.04 1.06 -10.63
N SER A 105 -3.29 1.41 -10.96
CA SER A 105 -3.62 2.64 -11.66
C SER A 105 -4.89 3.22 -11.05
N PHE A 106 -4.84 4.47 -10.64
CA PHE A 106 -6.03 5.18 -10.20
C PHE A 106 -6.81 5.72 -11.40
N LYS A 107 -8.12 5.53 -11.37
CA LYS A 107 -9.07 5.95 -12.39
C LYS A 107 -9.99 7.05 -11.91
N THR A 108 -10.19 7.15 -10.61
CA THR A 108 -11.15 8.07 -10.01
C THR A 108 -10.57 8.72 -8.77
N LEU A 109 -10.77 10.03 -8.64
CA LEU A 109 -10.59 10.78 -7.40
C LEU A 109 -11.97 11.12 -6.84
N VAL A 110 -12.19 10.78 -5.58
CA VAL A 110 -13.40 11.13 -4.83
C VAL A 110 -13.02 12.00 -3.65
N ILE A 111 -13.69 13.14 -3.51
CA ILE A 111 -13.56 14.03 -2.36
C ILE A 111 -14.87 13.99 -1.58
N LYS A 112 -14.77 13.65 -0.30
CA LYS A 112 -15.90 13.66 0.61
C LYS A 112 -15.71 14.69 1.70
N PHE A 113 -16.82 15.25 2.18
CA PHE A 113 -16.88 16.04 3.39
C PHE A 113 -17.91 15.40 4.34
N GLY A 114 -17.44 14.84 5.45
CA GLY A 114 -18.24 13.90 6.22
C GLY A 114 -18.66 12.70 5.36
N GLU A 115 -19.95 12.39 5.34
CA GLU A 115 -20.50 11.29 4.53
C GLU A 115 -20.88 11.70 3.09
N ARG A 116 -20.78 13.00 2.77
CA ARG A 116 -21.20 13.51 1.45
C ARG A 116 -20.04 13.55 0.47
N THR A 117 -20.24 12.99 -0.72
CA THR A 117 -19.34 13.20 -1.86
C THR A 117 -19.58 14.62 -2.40
N VAL A 118 -18.55 15.47 -2.30
CA VAL A 118 -18.60 16.86 -2.77
C VAL A 118 -17.98 17.02 -4.15
N HIS A 119 -17.09 16.13 -4.54
CA HIS A 119 -16.48 16.12 -5.86
C HIS A 119 -16.04 14.73 -6.27
N GLN A 120 -16.21 14.41 -7.56
CA GLN A 120 -15.70 13.18 -8.16
C GLN A 120 -15.16 13.50 -9.55
N ARG A 121 -13.98 13.00 -9.85
CA ARG A 121 -13.30 13.24 -11.13
C ARG A 121 -12.65 11.96 -11.63
N GLN A 122 -12.79 11.72 -12.94
CA GLN A 122 -12.03 10.69 -13.63
C GLN A 122 -10.58 11.13 -13.82
N ILE A 123 -9.65 10.21 -13.61
CA ILE A 123 -8.21 10.41 -13.78
C ILE A 123 -7.76 9.54 -14.95
N SER A 124 -7.01 10.14 -15.87
CA SER A 124 -6.37 9.37 -16.94
C SER A 124 -5.26 8.50 -16.36
N PRO A 125 -5.22 7.20 -16.68
CA PRO A 125 -4.15 6.32 -16.22
C PRO A 125 -2.80 6.79 -16.77
N PRO A 126 -1.71 6.64 -15.99
CA PRO A 126 -0.39 6.95 -16.49
C PRO A 126 0.02 5.94 -17.59
N PRO A 127 0.95 6.32 -18.47
CA PRO A 127 1.49 5.37 -19.43
C PRO A 127 2.16 4.19 -18.73
N ALA A 128 2.18 3.02 -19.35
CA ALA A 128 2.70 1.78 -18.78
C ALA A 128 4.09 1.91 -18.17
N THR A 129 4.95 2.72 -18.80
CA THR A 129 6.33 2.99 -18.34
C THR A 129 6.39 3.81 -17.04
N LYS A 130 5.29 4.47 -16.66
CA LYS A 130 5.17 5.29 -15.45
C LYS A 130 4.17 4.73 -14.44
N MET A 131 3.69 3.51 -14.66
CA MET A 131 2.75 2.83 -13.77
C MET A 131 3.31 2.76 -12.35
N PRO A 132 2.60 3.24 -11.34
CA PRO A 132 3.01 3.09 -9.95
C PRO A 132 2.96 1.62 -9.54
N PHE A 133 3.86 1.24 -8.65
CA PHE A 133 3.88 -0.10 -8.08
C PHE A 133 4.47 -0.11 -6.67
N PHE A 134 4.13 -1.15 -5.94
CA PHE A 134 4.82 -1.58 -4.73
C PHE A 134 5.50 -2.93 -4.98
N ALA A 135 6.81 -2.99 -4.80
CA ALA A 135 7.52 -4.26 -4.71
C ALA A 135 7.30 -4.81 -3.31
N LEU A 136 6.54 -5.90 -3.20
CA LEU A 136 6.21 -6.51 -1.92
C LEU A 136 7.46 -7.14 -1.31
N ILE A 137 7.69 -6.89 -0.02
CA ILE A 137 8.83 -7.37 0.74
C ILE A 137 8.38 -8.44 1.72
N LYS A 138 7.32 -8.17 2.46
CA LYS A 138 6.77 -9.10 3.47
C LYS A 138 5.29 -8.86 3.64
N ILE A 139 4.56 -9.94 3.80
CA ILE A 139 3.20 -9.95 4.30
C ILE A 139 3.12 -10.94 5.46
N ASP A 140 2.58 -10.50 6.57
CA ASP A 140 2.31 -11.33 7.73
C ASP A 140 0.88 -11.07 8.21
N ASN A 141 -0.02 -11.98 7.85
CA ASN A 141 -1.44 -11.85 8.19
C ASN A 141 -1.73 -12.10 9.66
N HIS A 142 -0.86 -12.83 10.39
CA HIS A 142 -1.02 -13.07 11.83
C HIS A 142 -0.65 -11.82 12.63
N GLN A 143 0.42 -11.16 12.24
CA GLN A 143 0.84 -9.90 12.86
C GLN A 143 0.14 -8.68 12.24
N GLY A 144 -0.61 -8.87 11.16
CA GLY A 144 -1.27 -7.79 10.43
C GLY A 144 -0.27 -6.79 9.83
N LEU A 145 0.79 -7.29 9.20
CA LEU A 145 1.91 -6.49 8.72
C LEU A 145 2.07 -6.62 7.21
N LEU A 146 2.31 -5.49 6.55
CA LEU A 146 2.67 -5.42 5.13
C LEU A 146 3.87 -4.48 4.98
N ALA A 147 4.93 -4.95 4.33
CA ALA A 147 6.09 -4.14 3.98
C ALA A 147 6.34 -4.17 2.48
N ALA A 148 6.63 -3.02 1.90
CA ALA A 148 6.93 -2.91 0.48
C ALA A 148 7.86 -1.73 0.17
N ARG A 149 8.50 -1.80 -1.00
CA ARG A 149 9.25 -0.71 -1.60
C ARG A 149 8.43 -0.04 -2.68
N GLY A 150 8.24 1.26 -2.57
CA GLY A 150 7.60 2.06 -3.61
C GLY A 150 8.50 2.28 -4.82
N ARG A 151 7.92 2.63 -5.95
CA ARG A 151 8.63 2.95 -7.20
C ARG A 151 9.74 3.98 -7.01
N GLY A 152 9.55 4.96 -6.12
CA GLY A 152 10.55 5.98 -5.78
C GLY A 152 11.74 5.46 -4.96
N GLY A 153 11.74 4.19 -4.56
CA GLY A 153 12.78 3.53 -3.78
C GLY A 153 12.59 3.60 -2.26
N GLY A 154 11.67 4.40 -1.76
CA GLY A 154 11.35 4.44 -0.33
C GLY A 154 10.67 3.16 0.15
N LEU A 155 10.85 2.85 1.43
CA LEU A 155 10.21 1.73 2.09
C LEU A 155 8.99 2.21 2.89
N ALA A 156 7.96 1.40 2.93
CA ALA A 156 6.78 1.66 3.74
C ALA A 156 6.35 0.40 4.49
N LEU A 157 5.86 0.63 5.68
CA LEU A 157 5.30 -0.37 6.57
C LEU A 157 3.86 0.00 6.89
N TRP A 158 2.96 -0.94 6.67
CA TRP A 158 1.54 -0.79 6.99
C TRP A 158 1.12 -1.82 8.04
N LYS A 159 0.12 -1.44 8.80
CA LYS A 159 -0.59 -2.32 9.73
C LYS A 159 -2.02 -2.54 9.28
N ARG A 160 -2.43 -3.79 9.33
CA ARG A 160 -3.82 -4.18 9.05
C ARG A 160 -4.73 -3.54 10.11
N GLN A 161 -5.79 -2.90 9.62
CA GLN A 161 -6.84 -2.44 10.52
C GLN A 161 -7.65 -3.65 10.97
N PRO A 162 -7.88 -3.83 12.28
CA PRO A 162 -8.85 -4.82 12.75
C PRO A 162 -10.22 -4.56 12.11
N LEU A 163 -10.90 -5.64 11.74
CA LEU A 163 -12.30 -5.61 11.32
C LEU A 163 -13.20 -5.27 12.49
#